data_f14529365cfa6841c1300926d9201b79
#
_entry.id   f14529365cfa6841c1300926d9201b79
#
_cell.length_a   1.000
_cell.length_b   1.000
_cell.length_c   1.000
_cell.angle_alpha   90.00
_cell.angle_beta   90.00
_cell.angle_gamma   90.00
#
_symmetry.space_group_name_H-M   'P 1'
#
loop_
_entity.id
_entity.type
_entity.pdbx_description
1 polymer ?
#
loop_
_entity_poly.entity_id
_entity_poly.type
_entity_poly.pdbx_seq_one_letter_code
_entity_poly.pdbx_strand_id
1 'polypeptide(L)'
;MNKAKQNKIIFFGNGPLADFTKQCIENSGTCEIVFHAKNKADLDEVKRLKSATTSLFGILASFGVIIKSDILELFEPIGILNIHPSLLPKYRGASPIESAILNGDQDFSVSVMKLVKAMDAGPIYYQTTIKSDEFSSAYLAKSEIYQALSFRATTWLVEHLNSLPIPIPQNDKEATYTSKFDTSMSQLDLKKSAMNLLNQIRAFQTFPKSKLKIGDHECIILEAHLDTKTEADNRAKIKFTCGDNQNIIIDRLQPLGRKPMDANSFYNGYMK
;
A
#
# COMPACT_ATOMS: atom_id res chain seq x y z
N MET A 1 29.28 5.40 -27.60
CA MET A 1 27.84 5.58 -27.28
C MET A 1 27.76 6.59 -26.16
N ASN A 2 27.28 7.80 -26.40
CA ASN A 2 27.00 8.76 -25.32
C ASN A 2 25.92 8.16 -24.41
N LYS A 3 26.26 7.88 -23.14
CA LYS A 3 25.21 7.56 -22.13
C LYS A 3 24.24 8.75 -22.09
N ALA A 4 22.99 8.52 -22.45
CA ALA A 4 21.95 9.53 -22.28
C ALA A 4 22.04 10.06 -20.84
N LYS A 5 21.94 11.38 -20.67
CA LYS A 5 22.05 12.02 -19.36
C LYS A 5 20.86 11.54 -18.51
N GLN A 6 21.13 10.74 -17.47
CA GLN A 6 20.09 10.24 -16.57
C GLN A 6 19.55 11.38 -15.71
N ASN A 7 18.24 11.38 -15.47
CA ASN A 7 17.60 12.27 -14.51
C ASN A 7 18.02 11.89 -13.09
N LYS A 8 18.49 12.85 -12.31
CA LYS A 8 18.92 12.65 -10.93
C LYS A 8 17.76 12.87 -9.97
N ILE A 9 17.55 11.90 -9.08
CA ILE A 9 16.39 11.85 -8.19
C ILE A 9 16.84 11.81 -6.73
N ILE A 10 16.19 12.60 -5.90
CA ILE A 10 16.11 12.39 -4.46
C ILE A 10 14.81 11.62 -4.22
N PHE A 11 14.93 10.40 -3.73
CA PHE A 11 13.79 9.52 -3.44
C PHE A 11 13.45 9.55 -1.96
N PHE A 12 12.15 9.73 -1.64
CA PHE A 12 11.63 9.75 -0.28
C PHE A 12 10.71 8.56 -0.09
N GLY A 13 11.00 7.68 0.85
CA GLY A 13 10.09 6.57 1.08
C GLY A 13 10.60 5.48 1.99
N ASN A 14 9.65 4.71 2.52
CA ASN A 14 9.90 3.54 3.35
C ASN A 14 8.73 2.56 3.22
N GLY A 15 9.04 1.25 3.23
CA GLY A 15 8.05 0.19 3.15
C GLY A 15 7.68 -0.24 1.72
N PRO A 16 6.70 -1.16 1.56
CA PRO A 16 6.51 -1.91 0.32
C PRO A 16 6.30 -1.07 -0.94
N LEU A 17 5.43 -0.05 -0.88
CA LEU A 17 5.23 0.84 -2.03
C LEU A 17 6.52 1.56 -2.44
N ALA A 18 7.28 2.04 -1.45
CA ALA A 18 8.56 2.71 -1.69
C ALA A 18 9.59 1.76 -2.30
N ASP A 19 9.67 0.53 -1.79
CA ASP A 19 10.64 -0.48 -2.26
C ASP A 19 10.36 -0.87 -3.72
N PHE A 20 9.10 -1.14 -4.08
CA PHE A 20 8.71 -1.40 -5.47
C PHE A 20 8.93 -0.20 -6.38
N THR A 21 8.56 1.01 -5.94
CA THR A 21 8.78 2.25 -6.71
C THR A 21 10.27 2.48 -6.98
N LYS A 22 11.11 2.34 -5.94
CA LYS A 22 12.56 2.46 -6.06
C LYS A 22 13.12 1.47 -7.08
N GLN A 23 12.73 0.20 -6.98
CA GLN A 23 13.15 -0.84 -7.92
C GLN A 23 12.74 -0.52 -9.36
N CYS A 24 11.52 -0.03 -9.57
CA CYS A 24 11.05 0.37 -10.90
C CYS A 24 11.86 1.56 -11.47
N ILE A 25 12.20 2.56 -10.64
CA ILE A 25 13.05 3.70 -11.04
C ILE A 25 14.43 3.20 -11.47
N GLU A 26 15.07 2.36 -10.65
CA GLU A 26 16.42 1.81 -10.93
C GLU A 26 16.43 0.95 -12.20
N ASN A 27 15.40 0.12 -12.40
CA ASN A 27 15.28 -0.73 -13.58
C ASN A 27 14.98 0.03 -14.87
N SER A 28 14.49 1.28 -14.79
CA SER A 28 14.21 2.09 -15.99
C SER A 28 15.45 2.45 -16.79
N GLY A 29 16.61 2.51 -16.12
CA GLY A 29 17.88 2.93 -16.72
C GLY A 29 17.94 4.42 -17.14
N THR A 30 16.84 5.16 -17.04
CA THR A 30 16.72 6.58 -17.43
C THR A 30 16.92 7.54 -16.26
N CYS A 31 16.87 7.03 -15.04
CA CYS A 31 16.95 7.78 -13.80
C CYS A 31 18.03 7.21 -12.87
N GLU A 32 18.67 8.10 -12.08
CA GLU A 32 19.63 7.77 -11.03
C GLU A 32 19.13 8.29 -9.70
N ILE A 33 18.95 7.41 -8.72
CA ILE A 33 18.64 7.82 -7.35
C ILE A 33 19.96 8.20 -6.67
N VAL A 34 20.19 9.50 -6.52
CA VAL A 34 21.42 10.04 -5.90
C VAL A 34 21.34 10.07 -4.38
N PHE A 35 20.12 10.07 -3.82
CA PHE A 35 19.88 9.99 -2.38
C PHE A 35 18.51 9.37 -2.07
N HIS A 36 18.47 8.53 -1.04
CA HIS A 36 17.24 7.90 -0.56
C HIS A 36 16.98 8.33 0.89
N ALA A 37 16.06 9.28 1.08
CA ALA A 37 15.58 9.70 2.38
C ALA A 37 14.53 8.70 2.91
N LYS A 38 14.81 8.07 4.05
CA LYS A 38 13.94 7.04 4.67
C LYS A 38 13.23 7.53 5.93
N ASN A 39 13.73 8.58 6.53
CA ASN A 39 13.25 9.09 7.82
C ASN A 39 13.50 10.60 7.97
N LYS A 40 13.10 11.16 9.10
CA LYS A 40 13.20 12.60 9.36
C LYS A 40 14.65 13.10 9.40
N ALA A 41 15.60 12.29 9.90
CA ALA A 41 17.01 12.72 10.01
C ALA A 41 17.66 12.92 8.63
N ASP A 42 17.16 12.26 7.59
CA ASP A 42 17.69 12.36 6.23
C ASP A 42 17.34 13.71 5.56
N LEU A 43 16.40 14.49 6.12
CA LEU A 43 15.92 15.73 5.52
C LEU A 43 16.96 16.85 5.49
N ASP A 44 17.93 16.86 6.39
CA ASP A 44 19.02 17.84 6.38
C ASP A 44 19.96 17.59 5.19
N GLU A 45 20.23 16.33 4.87
CA GLU A 45 21.02 15.96 3.68
C GLU A 45 20.27 16.30 2.38
N VAL A 46 18.93 16.11 2.35
CA VAL A 46 18.09 16.57 1.23
C VAL A 46 18.26 18.07 0.98
N LYS A 47 18.21 18.90 2.03
CA LYS A 47 18.44 20.35 1.92
C LYS A 47 19.82 20.65 1.36
N ARG A 48 20.87 20.01 1.89
CA ARG A 48 22.25 20.20 1.44
C ARG A 48 22.40 19.88 -0.05
N LEU A 49 21.90 18.72 -0.48
CA LEU A 49 22.01 18.28 -1.88
C LEU A 49 21.23 19.19 -2.82
N LYS A 50 20.01 19.58 -2.46
CA LYS A 50 19.15 20.41 -3.30
C LYS A 50 19.65 21.85 -3.40
N SER A 51 20.27 22.39 -2.33
CA SER A 51 20.93 23.69 -2.36
C SER A 51 22.20 23.70 -3.23
N ALA A 52 22.88 22.57 -3.36
CA ALA A 52 24.07 22.44 -4.19
C ALA A 52 23.75 22.32 -5.71
N THR A 53 22.53 21.87 -6.07
CA THR A 53 22.10 21.74 -7.46
C THR A 53 20.58 21.75 -7.59
N THR A 54 20.09 22.53 -8.57
CA THR A 54 18.67 22.65 -8.87
C THR A 54 18.13 21.52 -9.75
N SER A 55 19.03 20.74 -10.39
CA SER A 55 18.66 19.70 -11.38
C SER A 55 18.24 18.36 -10.76
N LEU A 56 17.83 18.33 -9.49
CA LEU A 56 17.36 17.13 -8.82
C LEU A 56 15.83 17.13 -8.74
N PHE A 57 15.22 16.03 -9.18
CA PHE A 57 13.79 15.78 -8.97
C PHE A 57 13.54 15.16 -7.59
N GLY A 58 12.40 15.47 -6.99
CA GLY A 58 11.92 14.81 -5.79
C GLY A 58 10.83 13.82 -6.14
N ILE A 59 10.97 12.54 -5.76
CA ILE A 59 9.93 11.52 -5.89
C ILE A 59 9.66 10.94 -4.52
N LEU A 60 8.39 10.86 -4.14
CA LEU A 60 7.96 10.33 -2.84
C LEU A 60 6.99 9.17 -3.01
N ALA A 61 7.18 8.12 -2.21
CA ALA A 61 6.25 7.01 -2.05
C ALA A 61 6.28 6.52 -0.60
N SER A 62 5.18 6.63 0.15
CA SER A 62 5.06 6.12 1.54
C SER A 62 6.18 6.58 2.48
N PHE A 63 6.43 7.87 2.59
CA PHE A 63 7.52 8.40 3.43
C PHE A 63 7.16 8.46 4.92
N GLY A 64 5.90 8.71 5.24
CA GLY A 64 5.41 8.73 6.63
C GLY A 64 5.90 9.90 7.50
N VAL A 65 6.68 10.84 6.93
CA VAL A 65 7.20 12.03 7.59
C VAL A 65 6.64 13.28 6.91
N ILE A 66 6.20 14.25 7.70
CA ILE A 66 5.73 15.54 7.17
C ILE A 66 6.93 16.33 6.64
N ILE A 67 6.89 16.66 5.35
CA ILE A 67 7.87 17.53 4.69
C ILE A 67 7.39 18.96 4.85
N LYS A 68 8.21 19.81 5.49
CA LYS A 68 7.89 21.21 5.75
C LYS A 68 8.09 22.08 4.51
N SER A 69 7.50 23.30 4.53
CA SER A 69 7.56 24.26 3.42
C SER A 69 8.97 24.61 2.97
N ASP A 70 9.93 24.71 3.91
CA ASP A 70 11.33 25.00 3.62
C ASP A 70 12.00 23.95 2.71
N ILE A 71 11.52 22.71 2.72
CA ILE A 71 12.00 21.66 1.80
C ILE A 71 11.15 21.66 0.53
N LEU A 72 9.82 21.81 0.63
CA LEU A 72 8.94 21.83 -0.54
C LEU A 72 9.36 22.90 -1.54
N GLU A 73 9.67 24.11 -1.06
CA GLU A 73 10.08 25.27 -1.86
C GLU A 73 11.38 25.01 -2.64
N LEU A 74 12.30 24.18 -2.13
CA LEU A 74 13.53 23.83 -2.84
C LEU A 74 13.27 23.08 -4.16
N PHE A 75 12.13 22.41 -4.28
CA PHE A 75 11.77 21.61 -5.45
C PHE A 75 10.87 22.36 -6.44
N GLU A 76 10.52 23.61 -6.18
CA GLU A 76 9.73 24.42 -7.12
C GLU A 76 10.50 24.68 -8.44
N PRO A 77 9.80 24.83 -9.60
CA PRO A 77 8.33 24.88 -9.76
C PRO A 77 7.65 23.49 -9.86
N ILE A 78 8.39 22.42 -10.11
CA ILE A 78 7.84 21.08 -10.30
C ILE A 78 7.26 20.52 -8.99
N GLY A 79 7.94 20.78 -7.87
CA GLY A 79 7.65 20.20 -6.57
C GLY A 79 8.19 18.79 -6.39
N ILE A 80 7.86 18.16 -5.27
CA ILE A 80 8.09 16.74 -5.03
C ILE A 80 6.88 15.98 -5.59
N LEU A 81 7.14 14.99 -6.47
CA LEU A 81 6.12 14.15 -7.08
C LEU A 81 5.80 12.99 -6.13
N ASN A 82 4.58 12.97 -5.60
CA ASN A 82 4.12 11.93 -4.69
C ASN A 82 3.32 10.86 -5.44
N ILE A 83 3.74 9.61 -5.31
CA ILE A 83 2.99 8.43 -5.77
C ILE A 83 2.05 8.00 -4.64
N HIS A 84 0.77 8.34 -4.79
CA HIS A 84 -0.27 8.06 -3.81
C HIS A 84 -1.16 6.91 -4.31
N PRO A 85 -1.28 5.78 -3.59
CA PRO A 85 -1.96 4.60 -4.08
C PRO A 85 -3.48 4.69 -3.87
N SER A 86 -4.11 5.69 -4.48
CA SER A 86 -5.57 5.83 -4.60
C SER A 86 -5.96 6.68 -5.80
N LEU A 87 -7.23 6.67 -6.18
CA LEU A 87 -7.83 7.60 -7.13
C LEU A 87 -8.19 8.90 -6.39
N LEU A 88 -7.22 9.79 -6.21
CA LEU A 88 -7.46 11.08 -5.57
C LEU A 88 -8.59 11.87 -6.27
N PRO A 89 -9.46 12.56 -5.53
CA PRO A 89 -9.36 12.92 -4.13
C PRO A 89 -9.88 11.86 -3.14
N LYS A 90 -10.22 10.65 -3.57
CA LYS A 90 -10.63 9.57 -2.68
C LYS A 90 -9.43 8.97 -1.93
N TYR A 91 -9.66 8.58 -0.67
CA TYR A 91 -8.66 7.92 0.19
C TYR A 91 -7.40 8.76 0.41
N ARG A 92 -7.50 10.09 0.62
CA ARG A 92 -6.38 10.89 1.14
C ARG A 92 -5.94 10.35 2.50
N GLY A 93 -4.65 10.35 2.81
CA GLY A 93 -4.13 10.00 4.13
C GLY A 93 -3.27 8.73 4.15
N ALA A 94 -3.17 8.12 5.35
CA ALA A 94 -2.06 7.22 5.66
C ALA A 94 -2.23 5.78 5.13
N SER A 95 -3.45 5.31 4.86
CA SER A 95 -3.71 3.88 4.62
C SER A 95 -4.71 3.66 3.48
N PRO A 96 -4.46 4.20 2.27
CA PRO A 96 -5.43 4.15 1.17
C PRO A 96 -5.72 2.72 0.69
N ILE A 97 -4.71 1.86 0.53
CA ILE A 97 -4.89 0.49 0.05
C ILE A 97 -5.64 -0.36 1.07
N GLU A 98 -5.25 -0.29 2.34
CA GLU A 98 -5.94 -1.02 3.40
C GLU A 98 -7.41 -0.59 3.51
N SER A 99 -7.68 0.71 3.39
CA SER A 99 -9.06 1.24 3.42
C SER A 99 -9.87 0.78 2.21
N ALA A 100 -9.30 0.79 1.01
CA ALA A 100 -9.95 0.29 -0.20
C ALA A 100 -10.29 -1.22 -0.05
N ILE A 101 -9.34 -2.03 0.44
CA ILE A 101 -9.57 -3.46 0.68
C ILE A 101 -10.70 -3.67 1.72
N LEU A 102 -10.68 -2.92 2.83
CA LEU A 102 -11.71 -3.02 3.87
C LEU A 102 -13.09 -2.63 3.37
N ASN A 103 -13.17 -1.65 2.46
CA ASN A 103 -14.41 -1.23 1.81
C ASN A 103 -14.89 -2.23 0.74
N GLY A 104 -14.07 -3.22 0.39
CA GLY A 104 -14.42 -4.23 -0.61
C GLY A 104 -14.18 -3.77 -2.06
N ASP A 105 -13.36 -2.72 -2.26
CA ASP A 105 -13.00 -2.28 -3.60
C ASP A 105 -12.31 -3.41 -4.36
N GLN A 106 -12.71 -3.60 -5.61
CA GLN A 106 -12.13 -4.62 -6.50
C GLN A 106 -11.04 -4.02 -7.39
N ASP A 107 -11.19 -2.74 -7.74
CA ASP A 107 -10.27 -1.99 -8.58
C ASP A 107 -9.35 -1.15 -7.70
N PHE A 108 -8.08 -1.05 -8.08
CA PHE A 108 -7.10 -0.27 -7.34
C PHE A 108 -6.48 0.81 -8.22
N SER A 109 -6.25 1.98 -7.65
CA SER A 109 -5.80 3.15 -8.40
C SER A 109 -4.55 3.75 -7.80
N VAL A 110 -3.83 4.51 -8.63
CA VAL A 110 -2.68 5.31 -8.19
C VAL A 110 -2.75 6.69 -8.82
N SER A 111 -2.34 7.69 -8.06
CA SER A 111 -2.19 9.08 -8.50
C SER A 111 -0.74 9.51 -8.35
N VAL A 112 -0.22 10.23 -9.34
CA VAL A 112 1.02 11.00 -9.24
C VAL A 112 0.62 12.46 -9.08
N MET A 113 0.94 13.05 -7.92
CA MET A 113 0.54 14.41 -7.60
C MET A 113 1.73 15.25 -7.11
N LYS A 114 1.62 16.57 -7.17
CA LYS A 114 2.54 17.50 -6.51
C LYS A 114 2.31 17.47 -5.01
N LEU A 115 3.36 17.23 -4.23
CA LEU A 115 3.27 17.28 -2.78
C LEU A 115 3.08 18.72 -2.31
N VAL A 116 2.07 18.93 -1.48
CA VAL A 116 1.77 20.23 -0.86
C VAL A 116 1.60 20.09 0.65
N LYS A 117 1.49 21.19 1.37
CA LYS A 117 1.32 21.20 2.83
C LYS A 117 0.05 20.50 3.30
N ALA A 118 -1.05 20.65 2.55
CA ALA A 118 -2.32 19.96 2.86
C ALA A 118 -2.22 18.50 2.47
N MET A 119 -2.68 17.61 3.37
CA MET A 119 -2.53 16.16 3.21
C MET A 119 -3.15 15.67 1.91
N ASP A 120 -2.32 15.15 1.01
CA ASP A 120 -2.67 14.55 -0.29
C ASP A 120 -3.63 15.38 -1.15
N ALA A 121 -3.62 16.73 -0.98
CA ALA A 121 -4.53 17.67 -1.65
C ALA A 121 -3.87 18.40 -2.83
N GLY A 122 -2.63 18.06 -3.19
CA GLY A 122 -1.92 18.71 -4.30
C GLY A 122 -2.49 18.39 -5.67
N PRO A 123 -2.20 19.21 -6.69
CA PRO A 123 -2.69 18.98 -8.04
C PRO A 123 -2.10 17.70 -8.64
N ILE A 124 -2.87 17.03 -9.48
CA ILE A 124 -2.62 15.69 -10.00
C ILE A 124 -2.01 15.79 -11.40
N TYR A 125 -0.89 15.13 -11.59
CA TYR A 125 -0.23 14.98 -12.90
C TYR A 125 -0.74 13.78 -13.69
N TYR A 126 -1.04 12.68 -12.99
CA TYR A 126 -1.44 11.42 -13.61
C TYR A 126 -2.27 10.57 -12.66
N GLN A 127 -3.22 9.86 -13.22
CA GLN A 127 -3.99 8.83 -12.51
C GLN A 127 -4.24 7.64 -13.41
N THR A 128 -4.25 6.46 -12.81
CA THR A 128 -4.68 5.23 -13.50
C THR A 128 -5.34 4.28 -12.50
N THR A 129 -6.24 3.47 -13.03
CA THR A 129 -6.91 2.40 -12.29
C THR A 129 -6.53 1.07 -12.92
N ILE A 130 -6.18 0.10 -12.10
CA ILE A 130 -5.99 -1.29 -12.48
C ILE A 130 -7.28 -2.01 -12.14
N LYS A 131 -7.90 -2.59 -13.15
CA LYS A 131 -9.15 -3.31 -13.00
C LYS A 131 -8.94 -4.69 -12.42
N SER A 132 -9.96 -5.21 -11.73
CA SER A 132 -9.90 -6.53 -11.10
C SER A 132 -9.63 -7.67 -12.09
N ASP A 133 -10.05 -7.53 -13.34
CA ASP A 133 -9.82 -8.52 -14.40
C ASP A 133 -8.40 -8.49 -14.99
N GLU A 134 -7.62 -7.44 -14.73
CA GLU A 134 -6.20 -7.37 -15.07
C GLU A 134 -5.32 -8.23 -14.15
N PHE A 135 -5.89 -8.73 -13.05
CA PHE A 135 -5.16 -9.55 -12.09
C PHE A 135 -5.47 -11.04 -12.28
N SER A 136 -4.49 -11.89 -11.97
CA SER A 136 -4.64 -13.34 -12.10
C SER A 136 -5.56 -13.97 -11.05
N SER A 137 -5.94 -13.24 -10.01
CA SER A 137 -6.76 -13.71 -8.89
C SER A 137 -7.72 -12.63 -8.42
N ALA A 138 -8.95 -13.00 -8.11
CA ALA A 138 -9.94 -12.12 -7.47
C ALA A 138 -9.54 -11.68 -6.06
N TYR A 139 -8.60 -12.38 -5.44
CA TYR A 139 -8.09 -12.11 -4.09
C TYR A 139 -6.59 -11.83 -4.11
N LEU A 140 -6.23 -10.62 -4.53
CA LEU A 140 -4.84 -10.17 -4.57
C LEU A 140 -4.26 -10.02 -3.17
N ALA A 141 -3.04 -10.48 -3.00
CA ALA A 141 -2.25 -10.08 -1.86
C ALA A 141 -1.95 -8.57 -1.93
N LYS A 142 -1.93 -7.90 -0.78
CA LYS A 142 -1.63 -6.47 -0.71
C LYS A 142 -0.30 -6.09 -1.39
N SER A 143 0.70 -6.98 -1.35
CA SER A 143 1.98 -6.79 -2.04
C SER A 143 1.85 -6.74 -3.55
N GLU A 144 0.97 -7.54 -4.14
CA GLU A 144 0.72 -7.53 -5.59
C GLU A 144 0.08 -6.22 -6.03
N ILE A 145 -0.86 -5.69 -5.21
CA ILE A 145 -1.46 -4.37 -5.45
C ILE A 145 -0.38 -3.29 -5.43
N TYR A 146 0.48 -3.25 -4.40
CA TYR A 146 1.57 -2.27 -4.33
C TYR A 146 2.52 -2.38 -5.52
N GLN A 147 2.90 -3.58 -5.91
CA GLN A 147 3.78 -3.82 -7.05
C GLN A 147 3.18 -3.29 -8.35
N ALA A 148 1.92 -3.63 -8.63
CA ALA A 148 1.23 -3.21 -9.84
C ALA A 148 1.05 -1.69 -9.91
N LEU A 149 0.63 -1.05 -8.81
CA LEU A 149 0.45 0.40 -8.73
C LEU A 149 1.80 1.15 -8.86
N SER A 150 2.85 0.65 -8.18
CA SER A 150 4.20 1.21 -8.31
C SER A 150 4.70 1.14 -9.75
N PHE A 151 4.51 0.00 -10.41
CA PHE A 151 4.92 -0.19 -11.79
C PHE A 151 4.22 0.81 -12.73
N ARG A 152 2.87 0.92 -12.66
CA ARG A 152 2.09 1.84 -13.49
C ARG A 152 2.49 3.30 -13.28
N ALA A 153 2.56 3.73 -12.02
CA ALA A 153 2.90 5.12 -11.69
C ALA A 153 4.34 5.46 -12.10
N THR A 154 5.30 4.57 -11.84
CA THR A 154 6.72 4.82 -12.12
C THR A 154 7.01 4.79 -13.60
N THR A 155 6.41 3.87 -14.37
CA THR A 155 6.56 3.83 -15.83
C THR A 155 6.14 5.17 -16.43
N TRP A 156 4.94 5.65 -16.11
CA TRP A 156 4.50 6.95 -16.57
C TRP A 156 5.43 8.09 -16.13
N LEU A 157 5.83 8.06 -14.86
CA LEU A 157 6.65 9.14 -14.27
C LEU A 157 8.01 9.27 -14.95
N VAL A 158 8.74 8.16 -15.17
CA VAL A 158 10.08 8.21 -15.78
C VAL A 158 10.03 8.64 -17.24
N GLU A 159 8.96 8.33 -17.97
CA GLU A 159 8.74 8.77 -19.34
C GLU A 159 8.43 10.26 -19.44
N HIS A 160 7.75 10.84 -18.45
CA HIS A 160 7.26 12.22 -18.48
C HIS A 160 8.05 13.20 -17.60
N LEU A 161 9.06 12.75 -16.88
CA LEU A 161 9.76 13.57 -15.87
C LEU A 161 10.33 14.89 -16.45
N ASN A 162 10.73 14.89 -17.73
CA ASN A 162 11.25 16.07 -18.44
C ASN A 162 10.16 16.88 -19.18
N SER A 163 8.92 16.40 -19.22
CA SER A 163 7.81 16.99 -19.97
C SER A 163 6.48 16.76 -19.25
N LEU A 164 6.45 17.06 -17.95
CA LEU A 164 5.23 16.90 -17.13
C LEU A 164 4.08 17.74 -17.70
N PRO A 165 2.86 17.20 -17.78
CA PRO A 165 1.70 17.97 -18.17
C PRO A 165 1.35 19.02 -17.11
N ILE A 166 0.45 19.94 -17.42
CA ILE A 166 -0.10 20.86 -16.43
C ILE A 166 -0.94 20.04 -15.45
N PRO A 167 -0.65 20.08 -14.14
CA PRO A 167 -1.38 19.26 -13.18
C PRO A 167 -2.77 19.82 -12.91
N ILE A 168 -3.74 18.93 -12.69
CA ILE A 168 -5.15 19.26 -12.50
C ILE A 168 -5.43 19.40 -10.98
N PRO A 169 -6.02 20.53 -10.53
CA PRO A 169 -6.45 20.68 -9.14
C PRO A 169 -7.48 19.62 -8.75
N GLN A 170 -7.43 19.15 -7.52
CA GLN A 170 -8.42 18.22 -6.98
C GLN A 170 -9.72 18.93 -6.60
N ASN A 171 -10.86 18.22 -6.71
CA ASN A 171 -12.15 18.67 -6.18
C ASN A 171 -12.27 18.27 -4.71
N ASP A 172 -12.06 19.19 -3.78
CA ASP A 172 -12.11 18.91 -2.34
C ASP A 172 -13.49 18.45 -1.84
N LYS A 173 -14.58 18.73 -2.59
CA LYS A 173 -15.93 18.27 -2.22
C LYS A 173 -16.10 16.75 -2.40
N GLU A 174 -15.25 16.11 -3.18
CA GLU A 174 -15.23 14.67 -3.42
C GLU A 174 -14.19 13.93 -2.57
N ALA A 175 -13.44 14.67 -1.74
CA ALA A 175 -12.38 14.09 -0.96
C ALA A 175 -12.91 13.16 0.13
N THR A 176 -12.32 11.98 0.23
CA THR A 176 -12.47 11.07 1.36
C THR A 176 -11.13 10.85 2.04
N TYR A 177 -11.16 10.53 3.32
CA TYR A 177 -9.95 10.46 4.13
C TYR A 177 -9.80 9.11 4.79
N THR A 178 -8.54 8.66 4.91
CA THR A 178 -8.18 7.44 5.63
C THR A 178 -7.42 7.80 6.90
N SER A 179 -7.56 6.97 7.92
CA SER A 179 -6.82 7.09 9.18
C SER A 179 -5.74 6.02 9.29
N LYS A 180 -4.83 6.19 10.25
CA LYS A 180 -3.93 5.11 10.67
C LYS A 180 -4.72 4.06 11.42
N PHE A 181 -4.37 2.80 11.18
CA PHE A 181 -4.88 1.68 11.95
C PHE A 181 -4.09 1.49 13.23
N ASP A 182 -4.73 0.93 14.25
CA ASP A 182 -4.10 0.60 15.52
C ASP A 182 -4.45 -0.83 15.96
N THR A 183 -3.84 -1.28 17.04
CA THR A 183 -3.98 -2.65 17.54
C THR A 183 -5.38 -2.98 18.06
N SER A 184 -6.21 -1.99 18.41
CA SER A 184 -7.59 -2.24 18.83
C SER A 184 -8.46 -2.81 17.71
N MET A 185 -8.07 -2.54 16.45
CA MET A 185 -8.75 -3.03 15.24
C MET A 185 -8.38 -4.49 14.87
N SER A 186 -7.46 -5.11 15.60
CA SER A 186 -6.94 -6.45 15.27
C SER A 186 -7.99 -7.55 15.34
N GLN A 187 -8.96 -7.42 16.25
CA GLN A 187 -9.88 -8.52 16.56
C GLN A 187 -10.86 -8.76 15.42
N LEU A 188 -10.98 -10.02 14.98
CA LEU A 188 -12.02 -10.46 14.05
C LEU A 188 -13.33 -10.62 14.80
N ASP A 189 -14.36 -9.89 14.38
CA ASP A 189 -15.72 -9.99 14.92
C ASP A 189 -16.57 -10.90 14.02
N LEU A 190 -16.76 -12.14 14.43
CA LEU A 190 -17.53 -13.14 13.68
C LEU A 190 -19.01 -12.75 13.45
N LYS A 191 -19.51 -11.69 14.07
CA LYS A 191 -20.84 -11.14 13.78
C LYS A 191 -20.91 -10.38 12.45
N LYS A 192 -19.75 -10.02 11.88
CA LYS A 192 -19.66 -9.41 10.55
C LYS A 192 -19.84 -10.48 9.46
N SER A 193 -20.02 -10.02 8.20
CA SER A 193 -20.08 -10.94 7.06
C SER A 193 -18.74 -11.62 6.79
N ALA A 194 -18.78 -12.81 6.21
CA ALA A 194 -17.58 -13.56 5.82
C ALA A 194 -16.62 -12.70 4.95
N MET A 195 -17.17 -11.97 3.98
CA MET A 195 -16.37 -11.10 3.12
C MET A 195 -15.66 -9.97 3.88
N ASN A 196 -16.35 -9.36 4.87
CA ASN A 196 -15.73 -8.31 5.68
C ASN A 196 -14.55 -8.85 6.50
N LEU A 197 -14.65 -10.08 7.00
CA LEU A 197 -13.56 -10.72 7.75
C LEU A 197 -12.39 -11.09 6.83
N LEU A 198 -12.66 -11.61 5.63
CA LEU A 198 -11.62 -11.88 4.63
C LEU A 198 -10.93 -10.61 4.18
N ASN A 199 -11.67 -9.52 3.97
CA ASN A 199 -11.09 -8.23 3.65
C ASN A 199 -10.22 -7.69 4.81
N GLN A 200 -10.65 -7.86 6.06
CA GLN A 200 -9.84 -7.46 7.21
C GLN A 200 -8.54 -8.29 7.30
N ILE A 201 -8.60 -9.60 7.10
CA ILE A 201 -7.40 -10.47 7.07
C ILE A 201 -6.44 -9.98 5.98
N ARG A 202 -6.95 -9.71 4.78
CA ARG A 202 -6.16 -9.24 3.63
C ARG A 202 -5.56 -7.85 3.85
N ALA A 203 -6.34 -6.89 4.36
CA ALA A 203 -5.86 -5.53 4.64
C ALA A 203 -4.78 -5.51 5.73
N PHE A 204 -4.94 -6.33 6.76
CA PHE A 204 -4.11 -6.31 7.97
C PHE A 204 -2.98 -7.34 7.99
N GLN A 205 -2.51 -7.81 6.83
CA GLN A 205 -1.43 -8.80 6.74
C GLN A 205 -0.15 -8.41 7.48
N THR A 206 0.18 -7.11 7.53
CA THR A 206 1.38 -6.60 8.21
C THR A 206 1.05 -5.98 9.56
N PHE A 207 0.19 -4.99 9.60
CA PHE A 207 -0.25 -4.27 10.79
C PHE A 207 -1.70 -3.80 10.59
N PRO A 208 -2.56 -3.89 11.63
CA PRO A 208 -2.29 -4.39 13.00
C PRO A 208 -2.31 -5.92 13.13
N LYS A 209 -2.47 -6.66 12.03
CA LYS A 209 -2.75 -8.10 11.91
C LYS A 209 -4.16 -8.44 12.38
N SER A 210 -4.73 -9.52 11.85
CA SER A 210 -6.07 -9.98 12.25
C SER A 210 -5.93 -11.10 13.25
N LYS A 211 -6.67 -11.04 14.36
CA LYS A 211 -6.61 -12.00 15.47
C LYS A 211 -7.96 -12.66 15.71
N LEU A 212 -7.89 -13.92 16.08
CA LEU A 212 -9.07 -14.71 16.48
C LEU A 212 -8.67 -15.70 17.57
N LYS A 213 -9.53 -15.87 18.57
CA LYS A 213 -9.36 -16.93 19.56
C LYS A 213 -9.90 -18.25 18.98
N ILE A 214 -9.05 -19.29 18.95
CA ILE A 214 -9.36 -20.64 18.46
C ILE A 214 -9.09 -21.63 19.61
N GLY A 215 -10.16 -22.21 20.18
CA GLY A 215 -10.06 -22.91 21.44
C GLY A 215 -9.55 -21.97 22.53
N ASP A 216 -8.49 -22.38 23.23
CA ASP A 216 -7.85 -21.56 24.28
C ASP A 216 -6.69 -20.70 23.74
N HIS A 217 -6.43 -20.72 22.43
CA HIS A 217 -5.27 -20.07 21.82
C HIS A 217 -5.67 -18.79 21.09
N GLU A 218 -5.01 -17.68 21.39
CA GLU A 218 -5.09 -16.48 20.57
C GLU A 218 -4.16 -16.61 19.37
N CYS A 219 -4.72 -16.48 18.16
CA CYS A 219 -4.04 -16.71 16.91
C CYS A 219 -4.12 -15.48 16.02
N ILE A 220 -3.00 -15.18 15.33
CA ILE A 220 -3.01 -14.29 14.18
C ILE A 220 -3.45 -15.10 12.97
N ILE A 221 -4.48 -14.64 12.27
CA ILE A 221 -4.95 -15.26 11.04
C ILE A 221 -4.16 -14.67 9.87
N LEU A 222 -3.49 -15.53 9.12
CA LEU A 222 -2.62 -15.14 8.01
C LEU A 222 -3.29 -15.32 6.66
N GLU A 223 -4.00 -16.45 6.50
CA GLU A 223 -4.70 -16.81 5.26
C GLU A 223 -6.04 -17.49 5.61
N ALA A 224 -7.07 -17.11 4.89
CA ALA A 224 -8.40 -17.69 4.99
C ALA A 224 -9.15 -17.50 3.67
N HIS A 225 -10.11 -18.36 3.39
CA HIS A 225 -10.99 -18.25 2.23
C HIS A 225 -12.46 -18.51 2.57
N LEU A 226 -13.34 -18.18 1.63
CA LEU A 226 -14.77 -18.44 1.74
C LEU A 226 -15.04 -19.94 1.52
N ASP A 227 -15.86 -20.54 2.37
CA ASP A 227 -16.32 -21.91 2.19
C ASP A 227 -17.24 -22.01 0.95
N THR A 228 -16.70 -22.58 -0.12
CA THR A 228 -17.42 -22.81 -1.39
C THR A 228 -18.01 -24.22 -1.47
N LYS A 229 -17.94 -24.98 -0.34
CA LYS A 229 -18.46 -26.34 -0.21
C LYS A 229 -17.81 -27.37 -1.15
N THR A 230 -16.54 -27.14 -1.50
CA THR A 230 -15.73 -28.14 -2.22
C THR A 230 -15.43 -29.34 -1.32
N GLU A 231 -14.93 -30.44 -1.89
CA GLU A 231 -14.47 -31.56 -1.06
C GLU A 231 -13.33 -31.18 -0.11
N ALA A 232 -12.45 -30.26 -0.54
CA ALA A 232 -11.38 -29.75 0.30
C ALA A 232 -11.94 -28.94 1.47
N ASP A 233 -12.89 -28.04 1.21
CA ASP A 233 -13.56 -27.22 2.22
C ASP A 233 -14.31 -28.07 3.25
N ASN A 234 -14.95 -29.17 2.80
CA ASN A 234 -15.65 -30.11 3.68
C ASN A 234 -14.70 -30.86 4.63
N ARG A 235 -13.42 -31.00 4.26
CA ARG A 235 -12.36 -31.61 5.10
C ARG A 235 -11.64 -30.61 6.00
N ALA A 236 -11.89 -29.33 5.84
CA ALA A 236 -11.27 -28.29 6.64
C ALA A 236 -11.57 -28.45 8.13
N LYS A 237 -10.54 -28.35 8.98
CA LYS A 237 -10.63 -28.57 10.42
C LYS A 237 -11.00 -27.30 11.22
N ILE A 238 -10.70 -26.13 10.65
CA ILE A 238 -10.93 -24.85 11.32
C ILE A 238 -11.82 -23.99 10.42
N LYS A 239 -13.07 -23.92 10.82
CA LYS A 239 -14.14 -23.23 10.11
C LYS A 239 -14.96 -22.40 11.08
N PHE A 240 -15.35 -21.19 10.68
CA PHE A 240 -16.19 -20.29 11.49
C PHE A 240 -17.38 -19.80 10.68
N THR A 241 -18.56 -19.87 11.27
CA THR A 241 -19.76 -19.26 10.72
C THR A 241 -19.77 -17.77 11.06
N CYS A 242 -20.04 -16.96 10.06
CA CYS A 242 -20.06 -15.50 10.12
C CYS A 242 -21.50 -14.96 10.27
N GLY A 243 -21.64 -13.67 10.52
CA GLY A 243 -22.93 -13.03 10.77
C GLY A 243 -23.92 -13.08 9.60
N ASP A 244 -23.46 -13.34 8.37
CA ASP A 244 -24.25 -13.55 7.17
C ASP A 244 -24.57 -15.04 6.88
N ASN A 245 -24.34 -15.93 7.85
CA ASN A 245 -24.48 -17.38 7.75
C ASN A 245 -23.55 -18.04 6.70
N GLN A 246 -22.56 -17.32 6.17
CA GLN A 246 -21.49 -17.91 5.38
C GLN A 246 -20.36 -18.37 6.29
N ASN A 247 -19.54 -19.29 5.82
CA ASN A 247 -18.40 -19.76 6.58
C ASN A 247 -17.08 -19.26 5.96
N ILE A 248 -16.14 -18.94 6.84
CA ILE A 248 -14.72 -18.80 6.47
C ILE A 248 -13.94 -20.02 6.92
N ILE A 249 -12.99 -20.44 6.12
CA ILE A 249 -12.04 -21.51 6.39
C ILE A 249 -10.69 -20.88 6.64
N ILE A 250 -10.05 -21.25 7.74
CA ILE A 250 -8.69 -20.80 8.05
C ILE A 250 -7.71 -21.76 7.40
N ASP A 251 -6.81 -21.23 6.58
CA ASP A 251 -5.77 -21.99 5.89
C ASP A 251 -4.46 -21.95 6.66
N ARG A 252 -4.09 -20.74 7.12
CA ARG A 252 -2.82 -20.50 7.77
C ARG A 252 -2.96 -19.52 8.92
N LEU A 253 -2.31 -19.83 10.03
CA LEU A 253 -2.37 -19.04 11.23
C LEU A 253 -1.06 -19.06 12.02
N GLN A 254 -0.96 -18.17 13.00
CA GLN A 254 0.17 -18.12 13.91
C GLN A 254 -0.34 -17.97 15.35
N PRO A 255 -0.26 -19.01 16.20
CA PRO A 255 -0.53 -18.86 17.61
C PRO A 255 0.46 -17.85 18.22
N LEU A 256 0.01 -17.02 19.17
CA LEU A 256 0.88 -16.02 19.79
C LEU A 256 2.13 -16.70 20.42
N GLY A 257 3.29 -16.13 20.14
CA GLY A 257 4.57 -16.67 20.61
C GLY A 257 5.07 -17.92 19.86
N ARG A 258 4.41 -18.32 18.77
CA ARG A 258 4.81 -19.48 17.95
C ARG A 258 5.10 -19.06 16.50
N LYS A 259 5.63 -19.99 15.70
CA LYS A 259 5.84 -19.81 14.26
C LYS A 259 4.51 -19.96 13.49
N PRO A 260 4.38 -19.33 12.31
CA PRO A 260 3.27 -19.61 11.39
C PRO A 260 3.18 -21.09 11.04
N MET A 261 1.95 -21.59 10.91
CA MET A 261 1.67 -22.97 10.51
C MET A 261 0.34 -23.06 9.75
N ASP A 262 0.12 -24.15 9.04
CA ASP A 262 -1.16 -24.46 8.43
C ASP A 262 -2.20 -24.88 9.48
N ALA A 263 -3.49 -24.77 9.12
CA ALA A 263 -4.59 -25.04 10.03
C ALA A 263 -4.66 -26.51 10.50
N ASN A 264 -4.26 -27.47 9.66
CA ASN A 264 -4.25 -28.89 10.01
C ASN A 264 -3.18 -29.18 11.06
N SER A 265 -1.98 -28.64 10.90
CA SER A 265 -0.90 -28.73 11.90
C SER A 265 -1.32 -28.14 13.22
N PHE A 266 -1.97 -26.97 13.22
CA PHE A 266 -2.52 -26.37 14.44
C PHE A 266 -3.57 -27.26 15.08
N TYR A 267 -4.54 -27.74 14.31
CA TYR A 267 -5.60 -28.61 14.85
C TYR A 267 -5.03 -29.87 15.51
N ASN A 268 -4.07 -30.53 14.84
CA ASN A 268 -3.47 -31.75 15.37
C ASN A 268 -2.59 -31.53 16.61
N GLY A 269 -1.94 -30.38 16.71
CA GLY A 269 -1.02 -30.08 17.82
C GLY A 269 -1.64 -29.38 19.02
N TYR A 270 -2.80 -28.70 18.85
CA TYR A 270 -3.35 -27.81 19.88
C TYR A 270 -4.85 -28.03 20.17
N MET A 271 -5.57 -28.79 19.32
CA MET A 271 -7.02 -28.97 19.45
C MET A 271 -7.44 -30.44 19.72
N LYS A 272 -6.48 -31.38 19.70
CA LYS A 272 -6.72 -32.80 20.02
C LYS A 272 -6.47 -33.11 21.48
#